data_f44f7d513248fbcd410a626aac56f0a1
#
_entry.id   f44f7d513248fbcd410a626aac56f0a1
#
_cell.length_a   1.000
_cell.length_b   1.000
_cell.length_c   1.000
_cell.angle_alpha   90.00
_cell.angle_beta   90.00
_cell.angle_gamma   90.00
#
_symmetry.space_group_name_H-M   'P 1'
#
loop_
_entity.id
_entity.type
_entity.pdbx_description
1 polymer ?
#
loop_
_entity_poly.entity_id
_entity_poly.type
_entity_poly.pdbx_seq_one_letter_code
_entity_poly.pdbx_strand_id
1 'polypeptide(L)'
;MTVTAALLLVALIAPLAAALATLGWPEPAAPGHPARTGARWRRALVLAASAATAACTLALAALVQRGDTTTLSLLQLTPHTWLTLRVDAVGALYAATAAVLWLLALVYAVGYLRGPRLGRVHAALMVCLAAAIGVAYAGNLLTFFVFYELLSVLTYVLVVHDETPAALAAGLKYIVYVLFGGSLVLAGVLLTFALAGDLSFTVDGVFAAGAPANALRVAFACFALGFGVKAALMPLHGWVADAHPAAPAPCSALLSGVLVAAGGFGLVRVCFEVFGVDTLRSLGVMPWLGAAAAVTIVVAALLALQQDDLKRRLAYSTVSQMGYVTLALALLGPVATAGALVHLVHHAFLKGTLFFCAGSFAHATGRRGMASLAGLAARTPVTAAAFTLATLGMIGVPPLSGFVSKWWLGVGMLESSAPATLVLLLLGALLAAGYLLPVVFALYFAKVVTRPLEVAPKPGVAARSFEVEHRASLLAAISVAAALTLVLGVAASAAGFPLALARQAAATFFGGG
;
A
#
# COMPACT_ATOMS: atom_id res chain seq x y z
N MET A 1 -11.95 28.61 10.37
CA MET A 1 -11.40 27.33 9.88
C MET A 1 -12.50 26.65 9.07
N THR A 2 -12.25 26.31 7.82
CA THR A 2 -13.22 25.59 6.98
C THR A 2 -13.47 24.16 7.49
N VAL A 3 -14.62 23.56 7.12
CA VAL A 3 -14.92 22.14 7.48
C VAL A 3 -13.83 21.22 6.93
N THR A 4 -13.40 21.45 5.70
CA THR A 4 -12.32 20.68 5.03
C THR A 4 -11.01 20.76 5.82
N ALA A 5 -10.63 21.94 6.29
CA ALA A 5 -9.44 22.15 7.12
C ALA A 5 -9.54 21.42 8.47
N ALA A 6 -10.72 21.45 9.11
CA ALA A 6 -10.94 20.74 10.37
C ALA A 6 -10.83 19.22 10.20
N LEU A 7 -11.46 18.65 9.17
CA LEU A 7 -11.39 17.23 8.86
C LEU A 7 -9.95 16.78 8.57
N LEU A 8 -9.18 17.58 7.83
CA LEU A 8 -7.78 17.31 7.53
C LEU A 8 -6.92 17.26 8.80
N LEU A 9 -7.07 18.25 9.68
CA LEU A 9 -6.35 18.28 10.95
C LEU A 9 -6.73 17.11 11.86
N VAL A 10 -8.00 16.76 11.97
CA VAL A 10 -8.44 15.58 12.75
C VAL A 10 -7.84 14.32 12.16
N ALA A 11 -7.85 14.13 10.83
CA ALA A 11 -7.27 12.97 10.19
C ALA A 11 -5.78 12.78 10.46
N LEU A 12 -5.03 13.88 10.65
CA LEU A 12 -3.60 13.87 10.94
C LEU A 12 -3.31 13.76 12.44
N ILE A 13 -4.02 14.52 13.29
CA ILE A 13 -3.72 14.67 14.72
C ILE A 13 -4.25 13.49 15.53
N ALA A 14 -5.42 12.95 15.19
CA ALA A 14 -6.02 11.85 15.94
C ALA A 14 -5.10 10.62 16.07
N PRO A 15 -4.46 10.12 14.98
CA PRO A 15 -3.52 9.03 15.11
C PRO A 15 -2.25 9.41 15.88
N LEU A 16 -1.73 10.64 15.77
CA LEU A 16 -0.57 11.10 16.54
C LEU A 16 -0.87 11.14 18.03
N ALA A 17 -2.02 11.69 18.42
CA ALA A 17 -2.46 11.74 19.81
C ALA A 17 -2.64 10.32 20.39
N ALA A 18 -3.22 9.39 19.62
CA ALA A 18 -3.34 7.99 20.01
C ALA A 18 -1.98 7.31 20.16
N ALA A 19 -1.00 7.62 19.28
CA ALA A 19 0.35 7.09 19.38
C ALA A 19 1.03 7.53 20.69
N LEU A 20 1.00 8.83 21.00
CA LEU A 20 1.56 9.39 22.24
C LEU A 20 0.91 8.76 23.48
N ALA A 21 -0.42 8.68 23.50
CA ALA A 21 -1.15 8.08 24.61
C ALA A 21 -0.78 6.59 24.79
N THR A 22 -0.57 5.84 23.69
CA THR A 22 -0.21 4.41 23.78
C THR A 22 1.20 4.17 24.29
N LEU A 23 2.14 5.07 24.06
CA LEU A 23 3.51 5.01 24.60
C LEU A 23 3.55 5.25 26.11
N GLY A 24 2.70 6.15 26.63
CA GLY A 24 2.58 6.42 28.06
C GLY A 24 1.87 5.33 28.86
N TRP A 25 1.27 4.33 28.21
CA TRP A 25 0.52 3.27 28.89
C TRP A 25 1.42 2.09 29.27
N PRO A 26 1.47 1.70 30.56
CA PRO A 26 2.32 0.59 30.98
C PRO A 26 1.95 -0.73 30.28
N GLU A 27 2.96 -1.48 29.92
CA GLU A 27 2.79 -2.85 29.41
C GLU A 27 2.42 -3.80 30.58
N PRO A 28 1.53 -4.78 30.37
CA PRO A 28 1.19 -5.74 31.42
C PRO A 28 2.40 -6.58 31.81
N ALA A 29 2.82 -6.53 33.06
CA ALA A 29 4.03 -7.17 33.57
C ALA A 29 3.92 -8.69 33.69
N ALA A 30 2.71 -9.28 33.78
CA ALA A 30 2.48 -10.74 33.85
C ALA A 30 1.03 -11.15 33.50
N PRO A 31 0.78 -12.43 33.12
CA PRO A 31 -0.58 -12.94 32.97
C PRO A 31 -1.30 -12.96 34.32
N GLY A 32 -2.36 -12.16 34.48
CA GLY A 32 -3.17 -12.11 35.70
C GLY A 32 -3.26 -10.75 36.38
N HIS A 33 -2.40 -9.79 36.04
CA HIS A 33 -2.38 -8.46 36.64
C HIS A 33 -3.54 -7.56 36.15
N PRO A 34 -4.03 -6.55 36.94
CA PRO A 34 -5.12 -5.62 36.56
C PRO A 34 -4.83 -4.75 35.31
N ALA A 35 -3.65 -4.84 34.74
CA ALA A 35 -3.29 -4.24 33.43
C ALA A 35 -4.14 -4.71 32.23
N ARG A 36 -5.06 -5.69 32.41
CA ARG A 36 -6.05 -6.06 31.38
C ARG A 36 -6.95 -4.90 30.99
N THR A 37 -7.27 -4.02 31.92
CA THR A 37 -8.07 -2.81 31.66
C THR A 37 -7.33 -1.83 30.78
N GLY A 38 -6.04 -1.54 31.06
CA GLY A 38 -5.21 -0.67 30.23
C GLY A 38 -5.04 -1.16 28.79
N ALA A 39 -4.88 -2.49 28.60
CA ALA A 39 -4.78 -3.08 27.26
C ALA A 39 -6.09 -2.94 26.45
N ARG A 40 -7.27 -3.00 27.10
CA ARG A 40 -8.57 -2.76 26.46
C ARG A 40 -8.71 -1.31 26.02
N TRP A 41 -8.41 -0.36 26.91
CA TRP A 41 -8.49 1.06 26.58
C TRP A 41 -7.50 1.48 25.49
N ARG A 42 -6.28 0.94 25.48
CA ARG A 42 -5.30 1.17 24.41
C ARG A 42 -5.85 0.70 23.07
N ARG A 43 -6.42 -0.52 22.97
CA ARG A 43 -7.04 -1.04 21.74
C ARG A 43 -8.23 -0.17 21.31
N ALA A 44 -9.10 0.20 22.25
CA ALA A 44 -10.24 1.06 21.95
C ALA A 44 -9.79 2.43 21.40
N LEU A 45 -8.75 3.03 21.99
CA LEU A 45 -8.20 4.31 21.56
C LEU A 45 -7.64 4.25 20.12
N VAL A 46 -6.80 3.26 19.81
CA VAL A 46 -6.22 3.15 18.45
C VAL A 46 -7.27 2.84 17.40
N LEU A 47 -8.30 2.03 17.74
CA LEU A 47 -9.43 1.78 16.85
C LEU A 47 -10.28 3.03 16.64
N ALA A 48 -10.60 3.77 17.71
CA ALA A 48 -11.38 5.01 17.62
C ALA A 48 -10.65 6.08 16.80
N ALA A 49 -9.35 6.28 17.04
CA ALA A 49 -8.54 7.24 16.29
C ALA A 49 -8.44 6.85 14.80
N SER A 50 -8.23 5.56 14.50
CA SER A 50 -8.20 5.09 13.11
C SER A 50 -9.57 5.20 12.44
N ALA A 51 -10.66 4.92 13.14
CA ALA A 51 -12.02 5.09 12.64
C ALA A 51 -12.33 6.57 12.37
N ALA A 52 -11.93 7.48 13.26
CA ALA A 52 -12.06 8.93 13.04
C ALA A 52 -11.26 9.38 11.81
N THR A 53 -10.00 8.91 11.66
CA THR A 53 -9.19 9.19 10.47
C THR A 53 -9.86 8.67 9.20
N ALA A 54 -10.39 7.44 9.21
CA ALA A 54 -11.09 6.87 8.06
C ALA A 54 -12.37 7.66 7.71
N ALA A 55 -13.17 8.04 8.70
CA ALA A 55 -14.36 8.86 8.50
C ALA A 55 -14.01 10.24 7.92
N CYS A 56 -12.99 10.91 8.47
CA CYS A 56 -12.54 12.21 7.97
C CYS A 56 -12.01 12.13 6.53
N THR A 57 -11.18 11.14 6.20
CA THR A 57 -10.64 10.98 4.84
C THR A 57 -11.70 10.63 3.81
N LEU A 58 -12.71 9.82 4.17
CA LEU A 58 -13.86 9.54 3.32
C LEU A 58 -14.73 10.78 3.11
N ALA A 59 -14.96 11.59 4.16
CA ALA A 59 -15.65 12.86 4.05
C ALA A 59 -14.89 13.85 3.16
N LEU A 60 -13.56 13.95 3.32
CA LEU A 60 -12.70 14.75 2.45
C LEU A 60 -12.78 14.29 0.98
N ALA A 61 -12.77 12.99 0.73
CA ALA A 61 -12.93 12.45 -0.63
C ALA A 61 -14.29 12.86 -1.26
N ALA A 62 -15.38 12.84 -0.47
CA ALA A 62 -16.68 13.28 -0.92
C ALA A 62 -16.75 14.80 -1.17
N LEU A 63 -16.07 15.62 -0.35
CA LEU A 63 -15.99 17.07 -0.55
C LEU A 63 -15.19 17.42 -1.81
N VAL A 64 -14.04 16.74 -2.03
CA VAL A 64 -13.22 16.93 -3.25
C VAL A 64 -14.00 16.61 -4.52
N GLN A 65 -14.84 15.59 -4.52
CA GLN A 65 -15.71 15.28 -5.68
C GLN A 65 -16.71 16.39 -5.99
N ARG A 66 -17.06 17.22 -4.98
CA ARG A 66 -17.93 18.41 -5.15
C ARG A 66 -17.15 19.66 -5.57
N GLY A 67 -15.82 19.56 -5.71
CA GLY A 67 -14.95 20.67 -6.06
C GLY A 67 -14.34 21.42 -4.87
N ASP A 68 -14.60 20.99 -3.63
CA ASP A 68 -14.02 21.62 -2.44
C ASP A 68 -12.55 21.23 -2.30
N THR A 69 -11.67 22.23 -2.37
CA THR A 69 -10.23 22.09 -2.13
C THR A 69 -9.81 22.98 -0.98
N THR A 70 -8.76 22.62 -0.28
CA THR A 70 -8.23 23.41 0.83
C THR A 70 -6.72 23.23 0.91
N THR A 71 -6.02 24.34 1.15
CA THR A 71 -4.58 24.36 1.41
C THR A 71 -4.33 24.93 2.80
N LEU A 72 -3.50 24.26 3.60
CA LEU A 72 -3.10 24.66 4.94
C LEU A 72 -1.58 24.73 5.04
N SER A 73 -1.03 25.89 5.34
CA SER A 73 0.38 26.06 5.69
C SER A 73 0.52 26.02 7.21
N LEU A 74 1.21 25.01 7.72
CA LEU A 74 1.28 24.71 9.16
C LEU A 74 2.51 25.30 9.82
N LEU A 75 3.68 25.09 9.23
CA LEU A 75 4.96 25.45 9.80
C LEU A 75 5.92 25.89 8.70
N GLN A 76 6.65 26.96 8.90
CA GLN A 76 7.73 27.36 7.99
C GLN A 76 8.96 26.48 8.26
N LEU A 77 9.35 25.69 7.27
CA LEU A 77 10.50 24.78 7.36
C LEU A 77 11.80 25.43 6.90
N THR A 78 11.71 26.27 5.86
CA THR A 78 12.82 27.06 5.33
C THR A 78 12.34 28.47 5.06
N PRO A 79 13.23 29.46 4.81
CA PRO A 79 12.82 30.83 4.45
C PRO A 79 11.85 30.91 3.28
N HIS A 80 11.85 29.89 2.40
CA HIS A 80 11.05 29.86 1.16
C HIS A 80 9.99 28.77 1.12
N THR A 81 9.95 27.85 2.10
CA THR A 81 9.07 26.68 2.02
C THR A 81 8.38 26.41 3.36
N TRP A 82 7.07 26.23 3.28
CA TRP A 82 6.20 25.85 4.40
C TRP A 82 5.90 24.35 4.36
N LEU A 83 5.70 23.74 5.51
CA LEU A 83 4.99 22.48 5.63
C LEU A 83 3.53 22.75 5.28
N THR A 84 3.15 22.38 4.06
CA THR A 84 1.85 22.68 3.46
C THR A 84 1.09 21.41 3.16
N LEU A 85 -0.16 21.35 3.61
CA LEU A 85 -1.09 20.27 3.29
C LEU A 85 -2.13 20.80 2.30
N ARG A 86 -2.42 20.01 1.25
CA ARG A 86 -3.40 20.31 0.21
C ARG A 86 -4.35 19.14 0.02
N VAL A 87 -5.64 19.42 0.10
CA VAL A 87 -6.70 18.43 -0.18
C VAL A 87 -7.03 18.50 -1.66
N ASP A 88 -6.70 17.43 -2.39
CA ASP A 88 -6.97 17.26 -3.82
C ASP A 88 -7.43 15.82 -4.13
N ALA A 89 -7.82 15.55 -5.37
CA ALA A 89 -8.38 14.27 -5.79
C ALA A 89 -7.39 13.10 -5.65
N VAL A 90 -6.13 13.34 -5.97
CA VAL A 90 -5.07 12.32 -5.88
C VAL A 90 -4.79 11.95 -4.42
N GLY A 91 -4.65 12.97 -3.57
CA GLY A 91 -4.43 12.81 -2.14
C GLY A 91 -5.62 12.16 -1.45
N ALA A 92 -6.85 12.58 -1.78
CA ALA A 92 -8.08 12.01 -1.20
C ALA A 92 -8.23 10.52 -1.53
N LEU A 93 -7.89 10.12 -2.77
CA LEU A 93 -7.91 8.71 -3.20
C LEU A 93 -6.96 7.85 -2.35
N TYR A 94 -5.72 8.29 -2.19
CA TYR A 94 -4.72 7.56 -1.42
C TYR A 94 -5.02 7.58 0.08
N ALA A 95 -5.39 8.73 0.65
CA ALA A 95 -5.70 8.89 2.07
C ALA A 95 -6.88 8.02 2.52
N ALA A 96 -8.00 8.04 1.78
CA ALA A 96 -9.17 7.23 2.09
C ALA A 96 -8.84 5.73 2.02
N THR A 97 -8.09 5.31 0.99
CA THR A 97 -7.63 3.92 0.85
C THR A 97 -6.75 3.49 2.02
N ALA A 98 -5.75 4.31 2.36
CA ALA A 98 -4.83 4.05 3.46
C ALA A 98 -5.59 3.96 4.79
N ALA A 99 -6.45 4.92 5.11
CA ALA A 99 -7.16 4.98 6.39
C ALA A 99 -8.14 3.80 6.56
N VAL A 100 -8.88 3.42 5.53
CA VAL A 100 -9.81 2.29 5.59
C VAL A 100 -9.05 0.97 5.75
N LEU A 101 -7.99 0.74 4.96
CA LEU A 101 -7.19 -0.48 5.11
C LEU A 101 -6.48 -0.53 6.48
N TRP A 102 -6.06 0.64 7.01
CA TRP A 102 -5.46 0.74 8.35
C TRP A 102 -6.42 0.33 9.45
N LEU A 103 -7.66 0.83 9.38
CA LEU A 103 -8.72 0.45 10.32
C LEU A 103 -8.95 -1.08 10.28
N LEU A 104 -9.06 -1.67 9.10
CA LEU A 104 -9.22 -3.12 8.95
C LEU A 104 -8.02 -3.90 9.50
N ALA A 105 -6.79 -3.39 9.26
CA ALA A 105 -5.58 -4.00 9.79
C ALA A 105 -5.52 -3.94 11.33
N LEU A 106 -5.99 -2.85 11.95
CA LEU A 106 -6.09 -2.74 13.41
C LEU A 106 -7.18 -3.64 13.99
N VAL A 107 -8.35 -3.75 13.34
CA VAL A 107 -9.41 -4.70 13.73
C VAL A 107 -8.85 -6.15 13.67
N TYR A 108 -8.13 -6.49 12.59
CA TYR A 108 -7.46 -7.78 12.46
C TYR A 108 -6.41 -7.98 13.56
N ALA A 109 -5.61 -6.94 13.85
CA ALA A 109 -4.55 -6.97 14.86
C ALA A 109 -5.06 -7.29 16.27
N VAL A 110 -6.29 -6.88 16.62
CA VAL A 110 -6.92 -7.20 17.92
C VAL A 110 -6.98 -8.72 18.18
N GLY A 111 -7.28 -9.50 17.16
CA GLY A 111 -7.32 -10.97 17.25
C GLY A 111 -5.98 -11.64 16.98
N TYR A 112 -5.12 -11.01 16.20
CA TYR A 112 -3.87 -11.59 15.71
C TYR A 112 -2.67 -11.30 16.61
N LEU A 113 -2.42 -10.04 16.98
CA LEU A 113 -1.24 -9.64 17.75
C LEU A 113 -1.39 -10.04 19.21
N ARG A 114 -0.37 -10.76 19.72
CA ARG A 114 -0.27 -11.21 21.12
C ARG A 114 1.17 -11.09 21.58
N GLY A 115 1.35 -11.04 22.91
CA GLY A 115 2.69 -10.99 23.51
C GLY A 115 3.05 -9.60 24.06
N PRO A 116 4.32 -9.39 24.39
CA PRO A 116 4.83 -8.13 24.91
C PRO A 116 4.95 -7.06 23.80
N ARG A 117 5.17 -5.82 24.21
CA ARG A 117 5.47 -4.67 23.31
C ARG A 117 4.34 -4.29 22.35
N LEU A 118 3.09 -4.62 22.70
CA LEU A 118 1.92 -4.18 21.92
C LEU A 118 1.75 -2.66 21.90
N GLY A 119 2.21 -1.96 22.93
CA GLY A 119 2.25 -0.48 22.94
C GLY A 119 3.12 0.07 21.83
N ARG A 120 4.34 -0.48 21.67
CA ARG A 120 5.29 -0.06 20.63
C ARG A 120 4.71 -0.25 19.21
N VAL A 121 4.13 -1.41 18.91
CA VAL A 121 3.58 -1.66 17.57
C VAL A 121 2.33 -0.84 17.30
N HIS A 122 1.45 -0.64 18.30
CA HIS A 122 0.30 0.24 18.14
C HIS A 122 0.72 1.70 17.92
N ALA A 123 1.68 2.21 18.70
CA ALA A 123 2.21 3.56 18.50
C ALA A 123 2.84 3.71 17.09
N ALA A 124 3.68 2.77 16.68
CA ALA A 124 4.28 2.78 15.35
C ALA A 124 3.22 2.74 14.24
N LEU A 125 2.19 1.89 14.37
CA LEU A 125 1.06 1.85 13.43
C LEU A 125 0.34 3.21 13.36
N MET A 126 0.11 3.88 14.48
CA MET A 126 -0.61 5.15 14.49
C MET A 126 0.24 6.29 13.91
N VAL A 127 1.55 6.36 14.21
CA VAL A 127 2.42 7.37 13.58
C VAL A 127 2.58 7.10 12.07
N CYS A 128 2.70 5.83 11.66
CA CYS A 128 2.71 5.48 10.23
C CYS A 128 1.41 5.87 9.52
N LEU A 129 0.24 5.73 10.19
CA LEU A 129 -1.04 6.21 9.64
C LEU A 129 -1.01 7.73 9.43
N ALA A 130 -0.60 8.50 10.45
CA ALA A 130 -0.46 9.95 10.33
C ALA A 130 0.51 10.34 9.21
N ALA A 131 1.66 9.65 9.12
CA ALA A 131 2.63 9.88 8.05
C ALA A 131 2.05 9.56 6.66
N ALA A 132 1.26 8.49 6.51
CA ALA A 132 0.58 8.16 5.25
C ALA A 132 -0.44 9.24 4.86
N ILE A 133 -1.19 9.79 5.83
CA ILE A 133 -2.10 10.93 5.60
C ILE A 133 -1.32 12.19 5.21
N GLY A 134 -0.18 12.44 5.86
CA GLY A 134 0.72 13.54 5.50
C GLY A 134 1.30 13.41 4.08
N VAL A 135 1.71 12.21 3.67
CA VAL A 135 2.12 11.91 2.28
C VAL A 135 0.99 12.19 1.30
N ALA A 136 -0.23 11.72 1.63
CA ALA A 136 -1.41 11.87 0.77
C ALA A 136 -1.73 13.34 0.47
N TYR A 137 -1.74 14.15 1.52
CA TYR A 137 -2.15 15.55 1.44
C TYR A 137 -0.98 16.55 1.41
N ALA A 138 0.24 16.10 1.14
CA ALA A 138 1.35 17.02 0.93
C ALA A 138 1.05 18.02 -0.19
N GLY A 139 1.23 19.31 0.09
CA GLY A 139 1.00 20.40 -0.88
C GLY A 139 2.25 20.81 -1.65
N ASN A 140 3.42 20.32 -1.24
CA ASN A 140 4.68 20.52 -1.93
C ASN A 140 5.64 19.34 -1.72
N LEU A 141 6.69 19.32 -2.52
CA LEU A 141 7.65 18.22 -2.58
C LEU A 141 8.44 18.04 -1.26
N LEU A 142 8.75 19.12 -0.52
CA LEU A 142 9.44 19.03 0.77
C LEU A 142 8.52 18.44 1.85
N THR A 143 7.27 18.88 1.93
CA THR A 143 6.27 18.29 2.83
C THR A 143 6.07 16.81 2.54
N PHE A 144 5.98 16.46 1.25
CA PHE A 144 5.88 15.06 0.81
C PHE A 144 7.08 14.26 1.32
N PHE A 145 8.30 14.76 1.11
CA PHE A 145 9.54 14.09 1.52
C PHE A 145 9.58 13.85 3.04
N VAL A 146 9.24 14.86 3.85
CA VAL A 146 9.25 14.73 5.33
C VAL A 146 8.32 13.60 5.80
N PHE A 147 7.06 13.58 5.34
CA PHE A 147 6.12 12.52 5.72
C PHE A 147 6.47 11.17 5.11
N TYR A 148 7.03 11.14 3.90
CA TYR A 148 7.50 9.94 3.23
C TYR A 148 8.66 9.27 3.98
N GLU A 149 9.64 10.06 4.45
CA GLU A 149 10.74 9.53 5.26
C GLU A 149 10.26 9.08 6.65
N LEU A 150 9.39 9.85 7.30
CA LEU A 150 8.77 9.44 8.56
C LEU A 150 8.06 8.08 8.41
N LEU A 151 7.27 7.92 7.36
CA LEU A 151 6.59 6.65 7.04
C LEU A 151 7.60 5.53 6.80
N SER A 152 8.69 5.80 6.07
CA SER A 152 9.71 4.83 5.71
C SER A 152 10.48 4.34 6.93
N VAL A 153 10.99 5.24 7.75
CA VAL A 153 11.80 4.90 8.93
C VAL A 153 10.97 4.17 9.98
N LEU A 154 9.75 4.64 10.26
CA LEU A 154 8.90 4.01 11.28
C LEU A 154 8.37 2.64 10.87
N THR A 155 8.26 2.37 9.59
CA THR A 155 7.91 1.03 9.09
C THR A 155 8.92 -0.04 9.52
N TYR A 156 10.19 0.34 9.78
CA TYR A 156 11.19 -0.58 10.33
C TYR A 156 10.68 -1.26 11.61
N VAL A 157 10.05 -0.50 12.53
CA VAL A 157 9.50 -1.03 13.78
C VAL A 157 8.44 -2.11 13.52
N LEU A 158 7.66 -1.98 12.45
CA LEU A 158 6.64 -2.95 12.05
C LEU A 158 7.26 -4.24 11.49
N VAL A 159 8.37 -4.12 10.77
CA VAL A 159 9.09 -5.27 10.18
C VAL A 159 9.78 -6.09 11.26
N VAL A 160 10.44 -5.43 12.23
CA VAL A 160 11.23 -6.10 13.27
C VAL A 160 10.43 -6.46 14.52
N HIS A 161 9.11 -6.32 14.51
CA HIS A 161 8.28 -6.46 15.72
C HIS A 161 8.51 -7.78 16.48
N ASP A 162 8.63 -8.89 15.77
CA ASP A 162 8.81 -10.23 16.37
C ASP A 162 10.24 -10.44 16.93
N GLU A 163 11.20 -9.56 16.65
CA GLU A 163 12.60 -9.54 17.10
C GLU A 163 13.34 -10.89 16.94
N THR A 164 12.88 -11.71 16.01
CA THR A 164 13.63 -12.92 15.64
C THR A 164 14.87 -12.56 14.84
N PRO A 165 15.95 -13.38 14.84
CA PRO A 165 17.13 -13.11 13.99
C PRO A 165 16.76 -12.86 12.52
N ALA A 166 15.79 -13.59 11.99
CA ALA A 166 15.28 -13.41 10.63
C ALA A 166 14.56 -12.05 10.46
N ALA A 167 13.76 -11.62 11.44
CA ALA A 167 13.08 -10.32 11.40
C ALA A 167 14.07 -9.16 11.49
N LEU A 168 15.09 -9.28 12.33
CA LEU A 168 16.15 -8.26 12.46
C LEU A 168 16.97 -8.14 11.17
N ALA A 169 17.35 -9.28 10.56
CA ALA A 169 18.06 -9.28 9.26
C ALA A 169 17.21 -8.67 8.14
N ALA A 170 15.91 -9.01 8.06
CA ALA A 170 14.98 -8.42 7.11
C ALA A 170 14.79 -6.93 7.34
N GLY A 171 14.71 -6.49 8.61
CA GLY A 171 14.63 -5.09 8.99
C GLY A 171 15.87 -4.30 8.62
N LEU A 172 17.07 -4.86 8.86
CA LEU A 172 18.33 -4.23 8.45
C LEU A 172 18.38 -4.03 6.93
N LYS A 173 18.01 -5.06 6.18
CA LYS A 173 17.92 -4.97 4.72
C LYS A 173 16.91 -3.90 4.29
N TYR A 174 15.70 -3.89 4.92
CA TYR A 174 14.68 -2.89 4.66
C TYR A 174 15.20 -1.47 4.87
N ILE A 175 15.79 -1.18 6.06
CA ILE A 175 16.19 0.20 6.39
C ILE A 175 17.31 0.70 5.48
N VAL A 176 18.26 -0.17 5.09
CA VAL A 176 19.33 0.20 4.13
C VAL A 176 18.74 0.60 2.78
N TYR A 177 17.78 -0.21 2.26
CA TYR A 177 17.12 0.10 0.98
C TYR A 177 16.36 1.42 1.04
N VAL A 178 15.54 1.62 2.08
CA VAL A 178 14.68 2.82 2.13
C VAL A 178 15.46 4.10 2.41
N LEU A 179 16.54 4.05 3.21
CA LEU A 179 17.43 5.20 3.41
C LEU A 179 18.18 5.55 2.13
N PHE A 180 18.67 4.56 1.39
CA PHE A 180 19.26 4.78 0.08
C PHE A 180 18.24 5.42 -0.89
N GLY A 181 17.03 4.86 -0.97
CA GLY A 181 15.96 5.43 -1.78
C GLY A 181 15.58 6.84 -1.38
N GLY A 182 15.46 7.09 -0.07
CA GLY A 182 15.17 8.41 0.49
C GLY A 182 16.26 9.45 0.19
N SER A 183 17.53 9.04 0.25
CA SER A 183 18.64 9.92 -0.13
C SER A 183 18.56 10.34 -1.62
N LEU A 184 18.14 9.43 -2.50
CA LEU A 184 17.90 9.77 -3.91
C LEU A 184 16.69 10.70 -4.08
N VAL A 185 15.59 10.46 -3.35
CA VAL A 185 14.43 11.39 -3.38
C VAL A 185 14.87 12.77 -2.89
N LEU A 186 15.64 12.85 -1.80
CA LEU A 186 16.19 14.13 -1.29
C LEU A 186 17.07 14.82 -2.33
N ALA A 187 17.94 14.08 -3.01
CA ALA A 187 18.76 14.63 -4.10
C ALA A 187 17.86 15.21 -5.21
N GLY A 188 16.79 14.51 -5.60
CA GLY A 188 15.77 15.02 -6.53
C GLY A 188 15.09 16.30 -6.05
N VAL A 189 14.72 16.38 -4.75
CA VAL A 189 14.14 17.59 -4.13
C VAL A 189 15.12 18.77 -4.21
N LEU A 190 16.38 18.55 -3.85
CA LEU A 190 17.40 19.60 -3.88
C LEU A 190 17.71 20.08 -5.30
N LEU A 191 17.78 19.15 -6.27
CA LEU A 191 17.93 19.49 -7.68
C LEU A 191 16.72 20.28 -8.22
N THR A 192 15.50 19.88 -7.84
CA THR A 192 14.29 20.61 -8.22
C THR A 192 14.33 22.03 -7.67
N PHE A 193 14.68 22.21 -6.39
CA PHE A 193 14.80 23.54 -5.80
C PHE A 193 15.89 24.38 -6.47
N ALA A 194 17.05 23.78 -6.76
CA ALA A 194 18.16 24.48 -7.43
C ALA A 194 17.80 24.92 -8.86
N LEU A 195 16.95 24.16 -9.57
CA LEU A 195 16.59 24.43 -10.97
C LEU A 195 15.34 25.31 -11.12
N ALA A 196 14.38 25.20 -10.21
CA ALA A 196 13.09 25.88 -10.31
C ALA A 196 12.90 26.97 -9.24
N GLY A 197 13.62 26.92 -8.10
CA GLY A 197 13.41 27.82 -6.97
C GLY A 197 12.10 27.57 -6.21
N ASP A 198 11.26 26.64 -6.66
CA ASP A 198 9.96 26.27 -6.09
C ASP A 198 9.82 24.75 -5.95
N LEU A 199 9.12 24.32 -4.91
CA LEU A 199 8.82 22.92 -4.61
C LEU A 199 7.31 22.64 -4.58
N SER A 200 6.48 23.61 -4.97
CA SER A 200 5.02 23.49 -4.97
C SER A 200 4.56 22.47 -6.01
N PHE A 201 3.49 21.74 -5.69
CA PHE A 201 2.86 20.85 -6.67
C PHE A 201 1.95 21.66 -7.58
N THR A 202 2.27 21.70 -8.88
CA THR A 202 1.53 22.43 -9.93
C THR A 202 1.22 21.50 -11.10
N VAL A 203 0.09 21.69 -11.76
CA VAL A 203 -0.37 20.81 -12.85
C VAL A 203 0.59 20.80 -14.04
N ASP A 204 1.17 21.98 -14.38
CA ASP A 204 2.06 22.12 -15.53
C ASP A 204 3.54 21.81 -15.20
N GLY A 205 3.81 21.41 -13.95
CA GLY A 205 5.15 21.26 -13.43
C GLY A 205 5.77 22.58 -12.97
N VAL A 206 6.94 22.50 -12.31
CA VAL A 206 7.62 23.67 -11.70
C VAL A 206 8.76 24.21 -12.55
N PHE A 207 9.16 23.51 -13.60
CA PHE A 207 10.34 23.88 -14.38
C PHE A 207 10.00 24.89 -15.48
N ALA A 208 10.77 25.98 -15.53
CA ALA A 208 10.64 26.98 -16.58
C ALA A 208 11.04 26.42 -17.95
N ALA A 209 10.45 26.98 -19.00
CA ALA A 209 10.86 26.70 -20.37
C ALA A 209 12.36 27.01 -20.56
N GLY A 210 13.11 26.05 -21.12
CA GLY A 210 14.55 26.21 -21.35
C GLY A 210 15.42 25.72 -20.18
N ALA A 211 14.88 25.16 -19.12
CA ALA A 211 15.67 24.52 -18.07
C ALA A 211 16.60 23.43 -18.65
N PRO A 212 17.85 23.26 -18.13
CA PRO A 212 18.84 22.35 -18.71
C PRO A 212 18.35 20.89 -18.74
N ALA A 213 18.07 20.34 -19.93
CA ALA A 213 17.47 19.02 -20.11
C ALA A 213 18.24 17.89 -19.40
N ASN A 214 19.59 17.93 -19.39
CA ASN A 214 20.40 16.93 -18.72
C ASN A 214 20.25 16.99 -17.19
N ALA A 215 20.15 18.20 -16.60
CA ALA A 215 19.92 18.35 -15.17
C ALA A 215 18.52 17.84 -14.80
N LEU A 216 17.51 18.11 -15.63
CA LEU A 216 16.15 17.57 -15.45
C LEU A 216 16.12 16.03 -15.55
N ARG A 217 16.87 15.43 -16.50
CA ARG A 217 17.00 13.97 -16.59
C ARG A 217 17.65 13.38 -15.35
N VAL A 218 18.66 14.03 -14.77
CA VAL A 218 19.29 13.58 -13.51
C VAL A 218 18.31 13.70 -12.34
N ALA A 219 17.60 14.81 -12.22
CA ALA A 219 16.56 14.98 -11.19
C ALA A 219 15.46 13.92 -11.30
N PHE A 220 14.98 13.65 -12.53
CA PHE A 220 14.00 12.59 -12.77
C PHE A 220 14.54 11.21 -12.41
N ALA A 221 15.80 10.90 -12.76
CA ALA A 221 16.43 9.62 -12.41
C ALA A 221 16.54 9.45 -10.90
N CYS A 222 16.89 10.50 -10.14
CA CYS A 222 16.89 10.47 -8.68
C CYS A 222 15.52 10.10 -8.10
N PHE A 223 14.45 10.72 -8.58
CA PHE A 223 13.09 10.39 -8.16
C PHE A 223 12.65 8.99 -8.61
N ALA A 224 12.89 8.63 -9.87
CA ALA A 224 12.49 7.33 -10.42
C ALA A 224 13.16 6.18 -9.69
N LEU A 225 14.45 6.30 -9.36
CA LEU A 225 15.18 5.32 -8.57
C LEU A 225 14.76 5.35 -7.09
N GLY A 226 14.65 6.52 -6.48
CA GLY A 226 14.29 6.67 -5.07
C GLY A 226 12.89 6.14 -4.78
N PHE A 227 11.87 6.56 -5.52
CA PHE A 227 10.51 6.02 -5.42
C PHE A 227 10.43 4.58 -5.95
N GLY A 228 11.27 4.20 -6.91
CA GLY A 228 11.42 2.84 -7.41
C GLY A 228 11.87 1.87 -6.33
N VAL A 229 12.74 2.26 -5.41
CA VAL A 229 13.07 1.45 -4.21
C VAL A 229 11.81 1.18 -3.40
N LYS A 230 11.00 2.20 -3.10
CA LYS A 230 9.78 2.05 -2.29
C LYS A 230 8.68 1.28 -3.01
N ALA A 231 8.47 1.57 -4.30
CA ALA A 231 7.56 0.83 -5.18
C ALA A 231 8.07 -0.57 -5.53
N ALA A 232 9.29 -0.90 -5.10
CA ALA A 232 9.93 -2.19 -5.35
C ALA A 232 10.12 -2.53 -6.83
N LEU A 233 10.42 -1.54 -7.67
CA LEU A 233 10.73 -1.79 -9.08
C LEU A 233 12.04 -2.59 -9.21
N MET A 234 12.10 -3.49 -10.18
CA MET A 234 13.33 -4.25 -10.47
C MET A 234 14.43 -3.30 -10.99
N PRO A 235 15.68 -3.44 -10.50
CA PRO A 235 16.19 -4.44 -9.56
C PRO A 235 16.12 -4.06 -8.08
N LEU A 236 15.43 -2.97 -7.71
CA LEU A 236 15.42 -2.35 -6.38
C LEU A 236 14.45 -3.03 -5.38
N HIS A 237 13.87 -4.16 -5.75
CA HIS A 237 12.80 -4.89 -5.04
C HIS A 237 13.25 -5.76 -3.87
N GLY A 238 14.55 -6.01 -3.72
CA GLY A 238 15.09 -7.11 -2.88
C GLY A 238 14.69 -7.10 -1.41
N TRP A 239 14.28 -5.96 -0.86
CA TRP A 239 13.82 -5.83 0.53
C TRP A 239 12.39 -6.38 0.74
N VAL A 240 11.52 -6.31 -0.27
CA VAL A 240 10.10 -6.65 -0.16
C VAL A 240 9.89 -8.12 0.15
N ALA A 241 10.65 -8.99 -0.52
CA ALA A 241 10.56 -10.45 -0.36
C ALA A 241 10.96 -10.94 1.04
N ASP A 242 11.72 -10.17 1.79
CA ASP A 242 12.16 -10.51 3.14
C ASP A 242 11.33 -9.77 4.21
N ALA A 243 11.00 -8.49 4.00
CA ALA A 243 10.25 -7.68 4.95
C ALA A 243 8.80 -8.16 5.15
N HIS A 244 8.10 -8.54 4.07
CA HIS A 244 6.71 -9.01 4.18
C HIS A 244 6.54 -10.34 4.95
N PRO A 245 7.36 -11.40 4.72
CA PRO A 245 7.29 -12.59 5.55
C PRO A 245 7.67 -12.35 7.01
N ALA A 246 8.62 -11.44 7.26
CA ALA A 246 9.12 -11.11 8.60
C ALA A 246 8.08 -10.36 9.44
N ALA A 247 7.40 -9.38 8.86
CA ALA A 247 6.40 -8.58 9.55
C ALA A 247 5.17 -9.43 9.98
N PRO A 248 4.48 -9.09 11.10
CA PRO A 248 3.17 -9.65 11.42
C PRO A 248 2.16 -9.45 10.30
N ALA A 249 1.18 -10.34 10.15
CA ALA A 249 0.24 -10.31 9.02
C ALA A 249 -0.52 -8.97 8.85
N PRO A 250 -1.04 -8.30 9.89
CA PRO A 250 -1.67 -6.99 9.73
C PRO A 250 -0.67 -5.93 9.22
N CYS A 251 0.60 -5.99 9.66
CA CYS A 251 1.65 -5.10 9.15
C CYS A 251 2.01 -5.44 7.69
N SER A 252 2.06 -6.73 7.33
CA SER A 252 2.31 -7.16 5.94
C SER A 252 1.21 -6.69 4.97
N ALA A 253 -0.05 -6.68 5.41
CA ALA A 253 -1.17 -6.15 4.64
C ALA A 253 -1.00 -4.64 4.36
N LEU A 254 -0.60 -3.86 5.37
CA LEU A 254 -0.32 -2.44 5.23
C LEU A 254 0.94 -2.17 4.40
N LEU A 255 2.01 -2.96 4.61
CA LEU A 255 3.23 -2.89 3.80
C LEU A 255 2.90 -3.02 2.30
N SER A 256 2.09 -4.02 1.95
CA SER A 256 1.72 -4.29 0.57
C SER A 256 0.72 -3.27 0.01
N GLY A 257 -0.36 -2.98 0.76
CA GLY A 257 -1.49 -2.19 0.27
C GLY A 257 -1.24 -0.67 0.27
N VAL A 258 -0.43 -0.16 1.21
CA VAL A 258 -0.23 1.29 1.40
C VAL A 258 1.24 1.69 1.28
N LEU A 259 2.13 1.01 2.01
CA LEU A 259 3.51 1.48 2.17
C LEU A 259 4.35 1.34 0.89
N VAL A 260 4.18 0.24 0.14
CA VAL A 260 4.79 0.07 -1.20
C VAL A 260 4.11 1.00 -2.21
N ALA A 261 2.78 1.14 -2.11
CA ALA A 261 2.01 2.03 -2.97
C ALA A 261 2.40 3.51 -2.81
N ALA A 262 2.96 3.94 -1.66
CA ALA A 262 3.49 5.28 -1.48
C ALA A 262 4.61 5.63 -2.48
N GLY A 263 5.40 4.63 -2.92
CA GLY A 263 6.38 4.82 -3.99
C GLY A 263 5.73 5.11 -5.34
N GLY A 264 4.70 4.34 -5.71
CA GLY A 264 3.90 4.60 -6.92
C GLY A 264 3.17 5.95 -6.87
N PHE A 265 2.63 6.32 -5.71
CA PHE A 265 2.01 7.61 -5.46
C PHE A 265 3.01 8.77 -5.58
N GLY A 266 4.25 8.60 -5.08
CA GLY A 266 5.34 9.57 -5.27
C GLY A 266 5.69 9.77 -6.74
N LEU A 267 5.72 8.67 -7.54
CA LEU A 267 5.90 8.78 -8.99
C LEU A 267 4.76 9.56 -9.66
N VAL A 268 3.50 9.37 -9.24
CA VAL A 268 2.36 10.17 -9.73
C VAL A 268 2.60 11.66 -9.47
N ARG A 269 2.90 12.04 -8.21
CA ARG A 269 3.13 13.45 -7.84
C ARG A 269 4.29 14.06 -8.64
N VAL A 270 5.41 13.35 -8.74
CA VAL A 270 6.59 13.85 -9.46
C VAL A 270 6.32 13.95 -10.96
N CYS A 271 5.77 12.92 -11.58
CA CYS A 271 5.53 12.94 -13.02
C CYS A 271 4.57 14.06 -13.43
N PHE A 272 3.49 14.26 -12.70
CA PHE A 272 2.42 15.15 -13.15
C PHE A 272 2.44 16.53 -12.49
N GLU A 273 2.98 16.67 -11.30
CA GLU A 273 2.92 17.94 -10.57
C GLU A 273 4.30 18.59 -10.29
N VAL A 274 5.40 17.88 -10.59
CA VAL A 274 6.76 18.46 -10.53
C VAL A 274 7.33 18.64 -11.92
N PHE A 275 7.27 17.62 -12.78
CA PHE A 275 7.78 17.70 -14.15
C PHE A 275 6.73 18.21 -15.14
N GLY A 276 5.48 17.77 -15.01
CA GLY A 276 4.44 17.99 -15.99
C GLY A 276 4.58 17.11 -17.24
N VAL A 277 3.47 16.92 -17.94
CA VAL A 277 3.39 15.98 -19.08
C VAL A 277 4.31 16.39 -20.22
N ASP A 278 4.32 17.67 -20.59
CA ASP A 278 5.08 18.16 -21.74
C ASP A 278 6.59 18.13 -21.51
N THR A 279 7.05 18.46 -20.29
CA THR A 279 8.45 18.33 -19.90
C THR A 279 8.90 16.87 -20.00
N LEU A 280 8.12 15.92 -19.46
CA LEU A 280 8.47 14.50 -19.53
C LEU A 280 8.52 13.97 -20.97
N ARG A 281 7.61 14.39 -21.83
CA ARG A 281 7.63 14.08 -23.27
C ARG A 281 8.90 14.59 -23.94
N SER A 282 9.29 15.84 -23.67
CA SER A 282 10.48 16.46 -24.25
C SER A 282 11.79 15.81 -23.78
N LEU A 283 11.85 15.34 -22.53
CA LEU A 283 13.02 14.68 -21.94
C LEU A 283 13.27 13.26 -22.49
N GLY A 284 12.22 12.58 -22.98
CA GLY A 284 12.32 11.21 -23.49
C GLY A 284 12.70 10.16 -22.44
N VAL A 285 12.37 10.38 -21.14
CA VAL A 285 12.73 9.49 -20.02
C VAL A 285 11.70 8.39 -19.76
N MET A 286 10.46 8.59 -20.19
CA MET A 286 9.35 7.67 -19.89
C MET A 286 9.51 6.26 -20.50
N PRO A 287 10.10 6.05 -21.70
CA PRO A 287 10.37 4.73 -22.23
C PRO A 287 11.26 3.88 -21.31
N TRP A 288 12.24 4.48 -20.63
CA TRP A 288 13.10 3.77 -19.67
C TRP A 288 12.34 3.35 -18.42
N LEU A 289 11.46 4.22 -17.91
CA LEU A 289 10.58 3.88 -16.80
C LEU A 289 9.62 2.75 -17.19
N GLY A 290 9.05 2.80 -18.40
CA GLY A 290 8.20 1.75 -18.96
C GLY A 290 8.92 0.42 -19.12
N ALA A 291 10.17 0.42 -19.58
CA ALA A 291 10.98 -0.79 -19.70
C ALA A 291 11.27 -1.41 -18.33
N ALA A 292 11.64 -0.60 -17.32
CA ALA A 292 11.84 -1.08 -15.95
C ALA A 292 10.54 -1.68 -15.37
N ALA A 293 9.40 -1.06 -15.65
CA ALA A 293 8.09 -1.57 -15.24
C ALA A 293 7.76 -2.89 -15.93
N ALA A 294 8.02 -3.03 -17.23
CA ALA A 294 7.79 -4.27 -17.98
C ALA A 294 8.62 -5.44 -17.42
N VAL A 295 9.92 -5.22 -17.17
CA VAL A 295 10.78 -6.20 -16.51
C VAL A 295 10.24 -6.56 -15.12
N THR A 296 9.78 -5.55 -14.36
CA THR A 296 9.21 -5.76 -13.01
C THR A 296 7.97 -6.65 -13.05
N ILE A 297 7.04 -6.42 -13.98
CA ILE A 297 5.82 -7.23 -14.13
C ILE A 297 6.17 -8.69 -14.32
N VAL A 298 7.03 -8.99 -15.29
CA VAL A 298 7.32 -10.37 -15.71
C VAL A 298 8.21 -11.08 -14.70
N VAL A 299 9.36 -10.49 -14.36
CA VAL A 299 10.35 -11.15 -13.50
C VAL A 299 9.80 -11.38 -12.10
N ALA A 300 9.08 -10.41 -11.53
CA ALA A 300 8.48 -10.60 -10.20
C ALA A 300 7.39 -11.69 -10.21
N ALA A 301 6.59 -11.78 -11.27
CA ALA A 301 5.59 -12.85 -11.39
C ALA A 301 6.24 -14.25 -11.52
N LEU A 302 7.34 -14.36 -12.28
CA LEU A 302 8.10 -15.62 -12.39
C LEU A 302 8.75 -16.01 -11.04
N LEU A 303 9.27 -15.03 -10.29
CA LEU A 303 9.79 -15.27 -8.95
C LEU A 303 8.69 -15.68 -7.96
N ALA A 304 7.47 -15.13 -8.10
CA ALA A 304 6.32 -15.52 -7.29
C ALA A 304 5.94 -17.00 -7.50
N LEU A 305 6.03 -17.52 -8.73
CA LEU A 305 5.77 -18.94 -9.06
C LEU A 305 6.68 -19.89 -8.28
N GLN A 306 7.91 -19.49 -8.01
CA GLN A 306 8.93 -20.32 -7.38
C GLN A 306 8.87 -20.34 -5.84
N GLN A 307 8.04 -19.47 -5.22
CA GLN A 307 8.01 -19.34 -3.76
C GLN A 307 7.12 -20.41 -3.11
N ASP A 308 7.66 -21.11 -2.11
CA ASP A 308 6.87 -22.01 -1.25
C ASP A 308 6.19 -21.24 -0.10
N ASP A 309 6.85 -20.23 0.49
CA ASP A 309 6.25 -19.37 1.52
C ASP A 309 5.15 -18.49 0.91
N LEU A 310 3.91 -18.64 1.43
CA LEU A 310 2.75 -17.89 0.90
C LEU A 310 2.92 -16.38 1.01
N LYS A 311 3.45 -15.85 2.13
CA LYS A 311 3.67 -14.40 2.28
C LYS A 311 4.73 -13.88 1.29
N ARG A 312 5.78 -14.68 1.05
CA ARG A 312 6.84 -14.31 0.09
C ARG A 312 6.32 -14.33 -1.34
N ARG A 313 5.47 -15.31 -1.68
CA ARG A 313 4.74 -15.36 -2.95
C ARG A 313 3.88 -14.11 -3.16
N LEU A 314 3.10 -13.72 -2.13
CA LEU A 314 2.29 -12.52 -2.15
C LEU A 314 3.13 -11.23 -2.23
N ALA A 315 4.32 -11.21 -1.64
CA ALA A 315 5.27 -10.10 -1.72
C ALA A 315 5.75 -9.87 -3.16
N TYR A 316 6.22 -10.90 -3.86
CA TYR A 316 6.58 -10.81 -5.27
C TYR A 316 5.38 -10.45 -6.17
N SER A 317 4.20 -10.94 -5.83
CA SER A 317 2.97 -10.51 -6.49
C SER A 317 2.72 -9.00 -6.31
N THR A 318 3.05 -8.39 -5.16
CA THR A 318 2.96 -6.93 -4.96
C THR A 318 3.93 -6.19 -5.86
N VAL A 319 5.18 -6.67 -5.97
CA VAL A 319 6.20 -6.11 -6.88
C VAL A 319 5.68 -6.08 -8.31
N SER A 320 5.14 -7.21 -8.81
CA SER A 320 4.57 -7.30 -10.15
C SER A 320 3.42 -6.29 -10.38
N GLN A 321 2.53 -6.11 -9.39
CA GLN A 321 1.40 -5.19 -9.52
C GLN A 321 1.83 -3.71 -9.51
N MET A 322 2.89 -3.35 -8.80
CA MET A 322 3.45 -1.99 -8.88
C MET A 322 4.06 -1.72 -10.26
N GLY A 323 4.54 -2.75 -10.94
CA GLY A 323 4.93 -2.67 -12.34
C GLY A 323 3.79 -2.19 -13.26
N TYR A 324 2.53 -2.64 -13.05
CA TYR A 324 1.39 -2.15 -13.85
C TYR A 324 1.12 -0.66 -13.64
N VAL A 325 1.17 -0.20 -12.38
CA VAL A 325 1.02 1.22 -12.05
C VAL A 325 2.08 2.04 -12.79
N THR A 326 3.34 1.65 -12.63
CA THR A 326 4.47 2.36 -13.23
C THR A 326 4.43 2.34 -14.76
N LEU A 327 4.04 1.19 -15.36
CA LEU A 327 3.90 1.07 -16.82
C LEU A 327 2.84 2.03 -17.35
N ALA A 328 1.69 2.12 -16.67
CA ALA A 328 0.62 3.02 -17.08
C ALA A 328 1.00 4.51 -16.95
N LEU A 329 1.74 4.88 -15.89
CA LEU A 329 2.26 6.24 -15.74
C LEU A 329 3.26 6.59 -16.87
N ALA A 330 4.06 5.61 -17.30
CA ALA A 330 5.03 5.80 -18.37
C ALA A 330 4.39 6.12 -19.75
N LEU A 331 3.10 5.82 -19.93
CA LEU A 331 2.36 6.13 -21.15
C LEU A 331 1.93 7.59 -21.26
N LEU A 332 1.96 8.37 -20.18
CA LEU A 332 1.52 9.77 -20.13
C LEU A 332 0.16 9.99 -20.80
N GLY A 333 -0.80 9.11 -20.53
CA GLY A 333 -2.16 9.17 -21.07
C GLY A 333 -3.20 9.31 -19.94
N PRO A 334 -4.30 10.07 -20.14
CA PRO A 334 -5.29 10.33 -19.09
C PRO A 334 -5.99 9.05 -18.61
N VAL A 335 -6.38 8.18 -19.53
CA VAL A 335 -7.08 6.93 -19.19
C VAL A 335 -6.13 5.92 -18.54
N ALA A 336 -4.88 5.83 -19.01
CA ALA A 336 -3.86 4.99 -18.38
C ALA A 336 -3.56 5.45 -16.95
N THR A 337 -3.46 6.77 -16.73
CA THR A 337 -3.25 7.37 -15.41
C THR A 337 -4.43 7.11 -14.47
N ALA A 338 -5.66 7.29 -14.92
CA ALA A 338 -6.85 6.93 -14.14
C ALA A 338 -6.86 5.44 -13.78
N GLY A 339 -6.48 4.56 -14.74
CA GLY A 339 -6.30 3.14 -14.52
C GLY A 339 -5.24 2.83 -13.46
N ALA A 340 -4.09 3.52 -13.48
CA ALA A 340 -3.04 3.38 -12.48
C ALA A 340 -3.50 3.79 -11.08
N LEU A 341 -4.17 4.93 -10.97
CA LEU A 341 -4.68 5.46 -9.70
C LEU A 341 -5.73 4.54 -9.08
N VAL A 342 -6.72 4.10 -9.85
CA VAL A 342 -7.74 3.18 -9.35
C VAL A 342 -7.15 1.79 -9.05
N HIS A 343 -6.09 1.38 -9.78
CA HIS A 343 -5.40 0.13 -9.49
C HIS A 343 -4.69 0.15 -8.13
N LEU A 344 -4.11 1.27 -7.71
CA LEU A 344 -3.55 1.42 -6.36
C LEU A 344 -4.59 1.12 -5.28
N VAL A 345 -5.82 1.63 -5.45
CA VAL A 345 -6.94 1.39 -4.50
C VAL A 345 -7.34 -0.08 -4.48
N HIS A 346 -7.63 -0.64 -5.64
CA HIS A 346 -8.11 -2.03 -5.76
C HIS A 346 -7.04 -3.01 -5.27
N HIS A 347 -5.78 -2.78 -5.64
CA HIS A 347 -4.64 -3.55 -5.15
C HIS A 347 -4.54 -3.53 -3.62
N ALA A 348 -4.76 -2.39 -2.97
CA ALA A 348 -4.67 -2.26 -1.53
C ALA A 348 -5.63 -3.20 -0.80
N PHE A 349 -6.91 -3.24 -1.21
CA PHE A 349 -7.91 -4.12 -0.58
C PHE A 349 -7.73 -5.59 -0.96
N LEU A 350 -7.40 -5.89 -2.22
CA LEU A 350 -7.09 -7.25 -2.66
C LEU A 350 -5.90 -7.83 -1.88
N LYS A 351 -4.82 -7.07 -1.75
CA LYS A 351 -3.64 -7.47 -0.99
C LYS A 351 -3.88 -7.53 0.50
N GLY A 352 -4.62 -6.56 1.05
CA GLY A 352 -5.05 -6.58 2.44
C GLY A 352 -5.74 -7.90 2.78
N THR A 353 -6.74 -8.29 1.96
CA THR A 353 -7.46 -9.57 2.11
C THR A 353 -6.53 -10.77 2.03
N LEU A 354 -5.67 -10.84 1.00
CA LEU A 354 -4.75 -11.97 0.81
C LEU A 354 -3.76 -12.12 1.97
N PHE A 355 -3.18 -11.02 2.49
CA PHE A 355 -2.26 -11.07 3.62
C PHE A 355 -2.95 -11.39 4.94
N PHE A 356 -4.18 -10.90 5.19
CA PHE A 356 -4.97 -11.31 6.34
C PHE A 356 -5.27 -12.80 6.31
N CYS A 357 -5.69 -13.34 5.16
CA CYS A 357 -5.93 -14.77 4.98
C CYS A 357 -4.64 -15.58 5.18
N ALA A 358 -3.52 -15.17 4.58
CA ALA A 358 -2.22 -15.84 4.74
C ALA A 358 -1.77 -15.86 6.21
N GLY A 359 -2.00 -14.77 6.95
CA GLY A 359 -1.76 -14.72 8.40
C GLY A 359 -2.63 -15.68 9.18
N SER A 360 -3.91 -15.78 8.84
CA SER A 360 -4.86 -16.69 9.47
C SER A 360 -4.50 -18.15 9.18
N PHE A 361 -4.13 -18.50 7.95
CA PHE A 361 -3.66 -19.84 7.59
C PHE A 361 -2.39 -20.22 8.34
N ALA A 362 -1.40 -19.32 8.39
CA ALA A 362 -0.18 -19.56 9.17
C ALA A 362 -0.46 -19.71 10.66
N HIS A 363 -1.42 -18.98 11.22
CA HIS A 363 -1.83 -19.09 12.61
C HIS A 363 -2.54 -20.42 12.89
N ALA A 364 -3.41 -20.88 11.96
CA ALA A 364 -4.14 -22.12 12.07
C ALA A 364 -3.24 -23.38 11.97
N THR A 365 -2.19 -23.31 11.12
CA THR A 365 -1.33 -24.47 10.83
C THR A 365 0.01 -24.43 11.58
N GLY A 366 0.42 -23.27 12.09
CA GLY A 366 1.77 -23.05 12.63
C GLY A 366 2.87 -23.03 11.54
N ARG A 367 2.51 -23.08 10.25
CA ARG A 367 3.42 -23.18 9.09
C ARG A 367 3.05 -22.17 8.01
N ARG A 368 3.98 -21.90 7.09
CA ARG A 368 3.80 -20.89 6.01
C ARG A 368 3.93 -21.49 4.60
N GLY A 369 4.41 -22.74 4.47
CA GLY A 369 4.64 -23.41 3.18
C GLY A 369 3.35 -23.90 2.55
N MET A 370 3.35 -24.04 1.22
CA MET A 370 2.20 -24.45 0.40
C MET A 370 1.61 -25.80 0.83
N ALA A 371 2.46 -26.75 1.21
CA ALA A 371 2.01 -28.08 1.69
C ALA A 371 1.10 -28.01 2.92
N SER A 372 1.21 -26.97 3.76
CA SER A 372 0.38 -26.79 4.95
C SER A 372 -1.04 -26.30 4.66
N LEU A 373 -1.32 -25.91 3.42
CA LEU A 373 -2.62 -25.38 2.97
C LEU A 373 -3.58 -26.48 2.51
N ALA A 374 -3.07 -27.71 2.31
CA ALA A 374 -3.86 -28.82 1.78
C ALA A 374 -5.13 -29.10 2.62
N GLY A 375 -6.30 -29.00 1.98
CA GLY A 375 -7.61 -29.24 2.58
C GLY A 375 -8.01 -28.28 3.69
N LEU A 376 -7.30 -27.16 3.87
CA LEU A 376 -7.53 -26.22 4.96
C LEU A 376 -8.88 -25.50 4.85
N ALA A 377 -9.46 -25.42 3.65
CA ALA A 377 -10.78 -24.80 3.43
C ALA A 377 -11.89 -25.44 4.27
N ALA A 378 -11.84 -26.75 4.52
CA ALA A 378 -12.82 -27.43 5.38
C ALA A 378 -12.79 -26.93 6.84
N ARG A 379 -11.64 -26.40 7.29
CA ARG A 379 -11.42 -25.93 8.68
C ARG A 379 -11.48 -24.41 8.79
N THR A 380 -11.31 -23.70 7.69
CA THR A 380 -11.30 -22.23 7.62
C THR A 380 -12.09 -21.74 6.39
N PRO A 381 -13.41 -22.07 6.30
CA PRO A 381 -14.21 -21.87 5.11
C PRO A 381 -14.33 -20.38 4.72
N VAL A 382 -14.59 -19.49 5.68
CA VAL A 382 -14.72 -18.04 5.42
C VAL A 382 -13.39 -17.45 4.94
N THR A 383 -12.30 -17.80 5.60
CA THR A 383 -10.95 -17.33 5.24
C THR A 383 -10.55 -17.84 3.85
N ALA A 384 -10.86 -19.12 3.51
CA ALA A 384 -10.57 -19.71 2.22
C ALA A 384 -11.41 -19.06 1.10
N ALA A 385 -12.71 -18.81 1.36
CA ALA A 385 -13.58 -18.11 0.41
C ALA A 385 -13.10 -16.67 0.13
N ALA A 386 -12.73 -15.92 1.17
CA ALA A 386 -12.18 -14.58 1.05
C ALA A 386 -10.84 -14.57 0.27
N PHE A 387 -9.95 -15.54 0.53
CA PHE A 387 -8.71 -15.70 -0.23
C PHE A 387 -8.98 -15.98 -1.71
N THR A 388 -9.95 -16.84 -2.01
CA THR A 388 -10.36 -17.18 -3.38
C THR A 388 -10.91 -15.95 -4.09
N LEU A 389 -11.82 -15.21 -3.46
CA LEU A 389 -12.39 -13.98 -4.01
C LEU A 389 -11.28 -12.95 -4.33
N ALA A 390 -10.36 -12.72 -3.39
CA ALA A 390 -9.25 -11.80 -3.60
C ALA A 390 -8.27 -12.32 -4.68
N THR A 391 -8.05 -13.63 -4.79
CA THR A 391 -7.28 -14.26 -5.86
C THR A 391 -7.89 -13.98 -7.23
N LEU A 392 -9.18 -14.23 -7.40
CA LEU A 392 -9.90 -13.96 -8.65
C LEU A 392 -9.85 -12.46 -9.00
N GLY A 393 -9.98 -11.59 -8.00
CA GLY A 393 -9.80 -10.15 -8.16
C GLY A 393 -8.39 -9.78 -8.63
N MET A 394 -7.34 -10.38 -8.04
CA MET A 394 -5.95 -10.13 -8.46
C MET A 394 -5.66 -10.59 -9.89
N ILE A 395 -6.27 -11.68 -10.33
CA ILE A 395 -6.21 -12.15 -11.72
C ILE A 395 -6.92 -11.16 -12.66
N GLY A 396 -8.02 -10.58 -12.20
CA GLY A 396 -8.85 -9.64 -12.95
C GLY A 396 -10.13 -10.28 -13.51
N VAL A 397 -10.77 -11.14 -12.71
CA VAL A 397 -12.04 -11.78 -13.08
C VAL A 397 -13.22 -10.85 -12.76
N PRO A 398 -14.15 -10.58 -13.73
CA PRO A 398 -15.38 -9.85 -13.45
C PRO A 398 -16.25 -10.60 -12.42
N PRO A 399 -17.04 -9.92 -11.59
CA PRO A 399 -17.23 -8.47 -11.45
C PRO A 399 -16.34 -7.82 -10.37
N LEU A 400 -15.16 -8.36 -10.07
CA LEU A 400 -14.31 -7.93 -8.98
C LEU A 400 -13.52 -6.65 -9.32
N SER A 401 -13.09 -5.92 -8.30
CA SER A 401 -12.42 -4.62 -8.43
C SER A 401 -11.15 -4.66 -9.30
N GLY A 402 -10.37 -5.75 -9.23
CA GLY A 402 -9.18 -5.91 -10.04
C GLY A 402 -9.44 -5.99 -11.54
N PHE A 403 -10.61 -6.49 -11.98
CA PHE A 403 -11.04 -6.42 -13.36
C PHE A 403 -11.21 -4.96 -13.80
N VAL A 404 -11.93 -4.15 -13.01
CA VAL A 404 -12.17 -2.74 -13.35
C VAL A 404 -10.88 -1.99 -13.59
N SER A 405 -9.91 -2.09 -12.66
CA SER A 405 -8.64 -1.38 -12.83
C SER A 405 -7.84 -1.89 -14.03
N LYS A 406 -7.79 -3.21 -14.26
CA LYS A 406 -7.10 -3.78 -15.44
C LYS A 406 -7.79 -3.42 -16.75
N TRP A 407 -9.10 -3.31 -16.74
CA TRP A 407 -9.85 -2.81 -17.90
C TRP A 407 -9.43 -1.39 -18.27
N TRP A 408 -9.41 -0.46 -17.28
CA TRP A 408 -8.98 0.91 -17.51
C TRP A 408 -7.50 1.02 -17.91
N LEU A 409 -6.62 0.19 -17.32
CA LEU A 409 -5.24 0.08 -17.76
C LEU A 409 -5.15 -0.35 -19.22
N GLY A 410 -5.89 -1.40 -19.60
CA GLY A 410 -5.89 -1.92 -20.97
C GLY A 410 -6.43 -0.92 -22.00
N VAL A 411 -7.54 -0.24 -21.69
CA VAL A 411 -8.08 0.83 -22.55
C VAL A 411 -7.06 1.96 -22.71
N GLY A 412 -6.44 2.41 -21.61
CA GLY A 412 -5.42 3.46 -21.66
C GLY A 412 -4.16 3.06 -22.45
N MET A 413 -3.78 1.78 -22.43
CA MET A 413 -2.68 1.24 -23.24
C MET A 413 -3.02 1.25 -24.74
N LEU A 414 -4.27 0.96 -25.11
CA LEU A 414 -4.73 1.05 -26.49
C LEU A 414 -4.81 2.50 -26.97
N GLU A 415 -5.39 3.40 -26.19
CA GLU A 415 -5.47 4.82 -26.53
C GLU A 415 -4.10 5.49 -26.66
N SER A 416 -3.10 5.03 -25.89
CA SER A 416 -1.72 5.52 -26.00
C SER A 416 -0.94 4.91 -27.18
N SER A 417 -1.61 4.21 -28.10
CA SER A 417 -0.98 3.52 -29.26
C SER A 417 0.17 2.58 -28.86
N ALA A 418 0.07 1.95 -27.70
CA ALA A 418 1.10 1.08 -27.15
C ALA A 418 0.61 -0.38 -26.98
N PRO A 419 0.22 -1.09 -28.07
CA PRO A 419 -0.39 -2.42 -27.97
C PRO A 419 0.52 -3.48 -27.32
N ALA A 420 1.83 -3.33 -27.41
CA ALA A 420 2.77 -4.22 -26.72
C ALA A 420 2.61 -4.18 -25.19
N THR A 421 2.21 -3.05 -24.62
CA THR A 421 1.98 -2.92 -23.17
C THR A 421 0.71 -3.65 -22.74
N LEU A 422 -0.30 -3.75 -23.62
CA LEU A 422 -1.48 -4.59 -23.39
C LEU A 422 -1.11 -6.08 -23.31
N VAL A 423 -0.20 -6.55 -24.18
CA VAL A 423 0.30 -7.93 -24.12
C VAL A 423 0.98 -8.20 -22.77
N LEU A 424 1.76 -7.24 -22.26
CA LEU A 424 2.37 -7.34 -20.92
C LEU A 424 1.33 -7.39 -19.81
N LEU A 425 0.26 -6.61 -19.90
CA LEU A 425 -0.85 -6.64 -18.93
C LEU A 425 -1.51 -8.03 -18.91
N LEU A 426 -1.81 -8.59 -20.07
CA LEU A 426 -2.45 -9.90 -20.19
C LEU A 426 -1.52 -11.05 -19.75
N LEU A 427 -0.25 -11.01 -20.16
CA LEU A 427 0.77 -11.95 -19.70
C LEU A 427 0.90 -11.95 -18.18
N GLY A 428 0.99 -10.77 -17.58
CA GLY A 428 1.10 -10.65 -16.13
C GLY A 428 -0.17 -11.11 -15.40
N ALA A 429 -1.38 -10.94 -15.99
CA ALA A 429 -2.62 -11.50 -15.47
C ALA A 429 -2.62 -13.04 -15.53
N LEU A 430 -2.12 -13.61 -16.62
CA LEU A 430 -1.96 -15.06 -16.77
C LEU A 430 -0.95 -15.61 -15.74
N LEU A 431 0.19 -14.94 -15.57
CA LEU A 431 1.18 -15.32 -14.55
C LEU A 431 0.59 -15.19 -13.12
N ALA A 432 -0.28 -14.18 -12.88
CA ALA A 432 -0.98 -14.05 -11.61
C ALA A 432 -1.90 -15.26 -11.34
N ALA A 433 -2.61 -15.74 -12.35
CA ALA A 433 -3.35 -17.00 -12.26
C ALA A 433 -2.41 -18.17 -11.92
N GLY A 434 -1.26 -18.24 -12.59
CA GLY A 434 -0.27 -19.30 -12.39
C GLY A 434 0.25 -19.40 -10.97
N TYR A 435 0.53 -18.28 -10.28
CA TYR A 435 1.04 -18.34 -8.91
C TYR A 435 -0.04 -18.27 -7.80
N LEU A 436 -1.29 -17.87 -8.10
CA LEU A 436 -2.36 -17.80 -7.09
C LEU A 436 -3.32 -18.98 -7.13
N LEU A 437 -3.73 -19.48 -8.31
CA LEU A 437 -4.66 -20.59 -8.40
C LEU A 437 -4.17 -21.89 -7.78
N PRO A 438 -2.87 -22.26 -7.82
CA PRO A 438 -2.36 -23.42 -7.08
C PRO A 438 -2.59 -23.31 -5.56
N VAL A 439 -2.62 -22.10 -4.99
CA VAL A 439 -2.96 -21.89 -3.57
C VAL A 439 -4.43 -22.24 -3.33
N VAL A 440 -5.33 -21.72 -4.18
CA VAL A 440 -6.77 -22.05 -4.11
C VAL A 440 -6.98 -23.55 -4.28
N PHE A 441 -6.31 -24.16 -5.28
CA PHE A 441 -6.40 -25.60 -5.47
C PHE A 441 -5.96 -26.39 -4.24
N ALA A 442 -4.85 -25.99 -3.61
CA ALA A 442 -4.37 -26.63 -2.39
C ALA A 442 -5.38 -26.52 -1.23
N LEU A 443 -6.01 -25.35 -1.06
CA LEU A 443 -7.00 -25.12 0.00
C LEU A 443 -8.22 -26.06 -0.11
N TYR A 444 -8.73 -26.31 -1.32
CA TYR A 444 -10.00 -27.02 -1.49
C TYR A 444 -9.83 -28.48 -1.93
N PHE A 445 -8.84 -28.80 -2.73
CA PHE A 445 -8.77 -30.08 -3.46
C PHE A 445 -7.57 -30.95 -3.10
N ALA A 446 -6.49 -30.38 -2.54
CA ALA A 446 -5.35 -31.19 -2.14
C ALA A 446 -5.70 -32.01 -0.89
N LYS A 447 -5.39 -33.31 -0.94
CA LYS A 447 -5.55 -34.21 0.21
C LYS A 447 -4.50 -33.88 1.27
N VAL A 448 -4.93 -33.87 2.51
CA VAL A 448 -4.02 -33.78 3.65
C VAL A 448 -3.13 -35.02 3.61
N VAL A 449 -1.87 -34.85 3.20
CA VAL A 449 -0.88 -35.91 3.30
C VAL A 449 -0.51 -36.01 4.78
N THR A 450 -1.12 -36.96 5.48
CA THR A 450 -0.73 -37.37 6.84
C THR A 450 0.63 -38.10 6.78
N ARG A 451 1.72 -37.35 6.43
CA ARG A 451 3.05 -37.88 6.82
C ARG A 451 3.14 -37.82 8.35
N PRO A 452 3.60 -38.90 9.00
CA PRO A 452 3.94 -38.81 10.41
C PRO A 452 4.87 -37.59 10.58
N LEU A 453 4.47 -36.68 11.44
CA LEU A 453 5.25 -35.46 11.70
C LEU A 453 6.55 -35.94 12.38
N GLU A 454 7.69 -35.84 11.70
CA GLU A 454 9.00 -36.00 12.33
C GLU A 454 9.26 -34.95 13.43
N VAL A 455 8.43 -33.91 13.47
CA VAL A 455 8.37 -32.96 14.60
C VAL A 455 6.92 -32.89 15.04
N ALA A 456 6.63 -33.41 16.23
CA ALA A 456 5.33 -33.26 16.87
C ALA A 456 4.91 -31.77 16.85
N PRO A 457 3.66 -31.44 16.49
CA PRO A 457 3.20 -30.06 16.58
C PRO A 457 3.42 -29.59 18.01
N LYS A 458 3.99 -28.39 18.18
CA LYS A 458 4.14 -27.82 19.53
C LYS A 458 2.82 -27.98 20.28
N PRO A 459 2.85 -28.38 21.56
CA PRO A 459 1.63 -28.55 22.34
C PRO A 459 0.73 -27.32 22.22
N GLY A 460 -0.53 -27.49 21.85
CA GLY A 460 -1.49 -26.41 21.63
C GLY A 460 -1.72 -25.97 20.16
N VAL A 461 -0.97 -26.48 19.16
CA VAL A 461 -1.19 -26.10 17.73
C VAL A 461 -2.50 -26.70 17.19
N ALA A 462 -2.86 -27.94 17.59
CA ALA A 462 -4.11 -28.56 17.16
C ALA A 462 -5.36 -27.81 17.69
N ALA A 463 -5.30 -27.27 18.91
CA ALA A 463 -6.36 -26.46 19.50
C ALA A 463 -6.46 -25.06 18.84
N ARG A 464 -5.34 -24.53 18.31
CA ARG A 464 -5.29 -23.20 17.70
C ARG A 464 -6.01 -23.10 16.36
N SER A 465 -6.16 -24.18 15.60
CA SER A 465 -6.82 -24.16 14.30
C SER A 465 -8.33 -23.88 14.39
N PHE A 466 -8.99 -24.37 15.45
CA PHE A 466 -10.39 -24.04 15.74
C PHE A 466 -10.57 -22.59 16.23
N GLU A 467 -9.57 -22.03 16.93
CA GLU A 467 -9.64 -20.69 17.47
C GLU A 467 -9.62 -19.56 16.40
N VAL A 468 -9.06 -19.78 15.19
CA VAL A 468 -8.93 -18.74 14.16
C VAL A 468 -10.29 -18.39 13.57
N GLU A 469 -11.08 -19.40 13.18
CA GLU A 469 -12.43 -19.21 12.63
C GLU A 469 -13.46 -18.73 13.68
N HIS A 470 -13.12 -18.81 14.97
CA HIS A 470 -13.97 -18.33 16.06
C HIS A 470 -13.58 -16.92 16.57
N ARG A 471 -12.51 -16.31 16.04
CA ARG A 471 -12.12 -14.94 16.41
C ARG A 471 -12.84 -13.92 15.56
N ALA A 472 -13.93 -13.38 16.07
CA ALA A 472 -14.79 -12.44 15.36
C ALA A 472 -14.03 -11.26 14.71
N SER A 473 -12.98 -10.72 15.36
CA SER A 473 -12.20 -9.60 14.82
C SER A 473 -11.37 -9.97 13.59
N LEU A 474 -10.83 -11.21 13.51
CA LEU A 474 -10.11 -11.68 12.33
C LEU A 474 -11.08 -11.84 11.16
N LEU A 475 -12.19 -12.55 11.40
CA LEU A 475 -13.20 -12.78 10.37
C LEU A 475 -13.87 -11.49 9.92
N ALA A 476 -14.18 -10.57 10.82
CA ALA A 476 -14.75 -9.28 10.47
C ALA A 476 -13.83 -8.50 9.50
N ALA A 477 -12.55 -8.39 9.83
CA ALA A 477 -11.59 -7.68 8.97
C ALA A 477 -11.43 -8.36 7.60
N ILE A 478 -11.32 -9.70 7.56
CA ILE A 478 -11.21 -10.48 6.33
C ILE A 478 -12.47 -10.33 5.47
N SER A 479 -13.65 -10.51 6.09
CA SER A 479 -14.93 -10.47 5.37
C SER A 479 -15.23 -9.08 4.82
N VAL A 480 -14.97 -8.01 5.60
CA VAL A 480 -15.16 -6.63 5.14
C VAL A 480 -14.18 -6.29 4.02
N ALA A 481 -12.89 -6.66 4.16
CA ALA A 481 -11.90 -6.45 3.10
C ALA A 481 -12.28 -7.19 1.81
N ALA A 482 -12.72 -8.44 1.90
CA ALA A 482 -13.19 -9.23 0.77
C ALA A 482 -14.48 -8.65 0.15
N ALA A 483 -15.44 -8.22 0.96
CA ALA A 483 -16.66 -7.57 0.49
C ALA A 483 -16.35 -6.27 -0.26
N LEU A 484 -15.39 -5.47 0.23
CA LEU A 484 -14.95 -4.25 -0.46
C LEU A 484 -14.39 -4.56 -1.85
N THR A 485 -13.69 -5.68 -2.06
CA THR A 485 -13.21 -6.04 -3.40
C THR A 485 -14.34 -6.31 -4.38
N LEU A 486 -15.46 -6.83 -3.92
CA LEU A 486 -16.66 -7.05 -4.73
C LEU A 486 -17.42 -5.72 -4.95
N VAL A 487 -17.67 -4.97 -3.88
CA VAL A 487 -18.40 -3.70 -3.93
C VAL A 487 -17.70 -2.69 -4.85
N LEU A 488 -16.38 -2.54 -4.72
CA LEU A 488 -15.58 -1.67 -5.57
C LEU A 488 -15.54 -2.11 -7.04
N GLY A 489 -15.81 -3.39 -7.32
CA GLY A 489 -15.96 -3.89 -8.68
C GLY A 489 -17.34 -3.62 -9.26
N VAL A 490 -18.39 -4.07 -8.55
CA VAL A 490 -19.80 -3.98 -9.03
C VAL A 490 -20.26 -2.52 -9.14
N ALA A 491 -19.89 -1.68 -8.16
CA ALA A 491 -20.30 -0.28 -8.09
C ALA A 491 -19.25 0.69 -8.65
N ALA A 492 -18.28 0.22 -9.44
CA ALA A 492 -17.15 1.03 -9.88
C ALA A 492 -17.52 2.34 -10.60
N SER A 493 -18.64 2.35 -11.33
CA SER A 493 -19.15 3.52 -12.06
C SER A 493 -20.02 4.46 -11.21
N ALA A 494 -20.33 4.09 -9.98
CA ALA A 494 -21.18 4.91 -9.11
C ALA A 494 -20.45 6.18 -8.67
N ALA A 495 -21.18 7.29 -8.53
CA ALA A 495 -20.67 8.51 -7.94
C ALA A 495 -20.19 8.22 -6.50
N GLY A 496 -19.05 8.82 -6.11
CA GLY A 496 -18.47 8.59 -4.79
C GLY A 496 -17.48 7.42 -4.71
N PHE A 497 -17.33 6.63 -5.78
CA PHE A 497 -16.38 5.52 -5.83
C PHE A 497 -14.99 5.93 -6.35
N PRO A 498 -13.94 5.15 -6.03
CA PRO A 498 -12.54 5.50 -6.35
C PRO A 498 -12.28 5.81 -7.83
N LEU A 499 -13.00 5.17 -8.75
CA LEU A 499 -12.82 5.41 -10.18
C LEU A 499 -13.20 6.85 -10.57
N ALA A 500 -14.24 7.43 -9.98
CA ALA A 500 -14.63 8.81 -10.24
C ALA A 500 -13.53 9.79 -9.81
N LEU A 501 -12.96 9.62 -8.61
CA LEU A 501 -11.82 10.42 -8.14
C LEU A 501 -10.57 10.22 -8.99
N ALA A 502 -10.28 8.97 -9.41
CA ALA A 502 -9.13 8.68 -10.27
C ALA A 502 -9.24 9.37 -11.64
N ARG A 503 -10.45 9.40 -12.21
CA ARG A 503 -10.73 10.12 -13.46
C ARG A 503 -10.61 11.64 -13.29
N GLN A 504 -11.17 12.17 -12.19
CA GLN A 504 -11.05 13.59 -11.84
C GLN A 504 -9.57 14.01 -11.69
N ALA A 505 -8.78 13.22 -10.96
CA ALA A 505 -7.35 13.45 -10.79
C ALA A 505 -6.59 13.39 -12.13
N ALA A 506 -6.87 12.38 -12.96
CA ALA A 506 -6.25 12.28 -14.28
C ALA A 506 -6.64 13.45 -15.18
N ALA A 507 -7.92 13.86 -15.20
CA ALA A 507 -8.38 15.01 -15.98
C ALA A 507 -7.63 16.30 -15.60
N THR A 508 -7.37 16.52 -14.32
CA THR A 508 -6.58 17.67 -13.83
C THR A 508 -5.17 17.68 -14.44
N PHE A 509 -4.51 16.55 -14.57
CA PHE A 509 -3.13 16.46 -15.09
C PHE A 509 -3.01 16.66 -16.60
N PHE A 510 -4.08 16.48 -17.35
CA PHE A 510 -4.07 16.54 -18.83
C PHE A 510 -4.91 17.69 -19.40
N GLY A 511 -5.23 18.71 -18.57
CA GLY A 511 -5.88 19.94 -19.04
C GLY A 511 -7.35 19.79 -19.40
N GLY A 512 -8.02 18.78 -18.88
CA GLY A 512 -9.46 18.56 -19.00
C GLY A 512 -10.18 19.06 -17.74
N GLY A 513 -10.37 20.36 -17.62
CA GLY A 513 -11.22 20.98 -16.60
C GLY A 513 -12.41 21.66 -17.27
#